data_1e655e0280910585a024d2eaac175155
#
_entry.id   1e655e0280910585a024d2eaac175155
#
_cell.length_a   1.000
_cell.length_b   1.000
_cell.length_c   1.000
_cell.angle_alpha   90.00
_cell.angle_beta   90.00
_cell.angle_gamma   90.00
#
_symmetry.space_group_name_H-M   'P 1'
#
loop_
_entity.id
_entity.type
_entity.pdbx_description
1 polymer ?
#
loop_
_entity_poly.entity_id
_entity_poly.type
_entity_poly.pdbx_seq_one_letter_code
_entity_poly.pdbx_strand_id
1 'polypeptide(L)'
;MPVYKDDNTGKWYFSIRYKDVYGNNKRKMKRGFERKKDAKLAESEFIQNVKYGYSDNQPFEYIFFNRLKNENLSARSIEKRTTEYNTHIKERFGNIPIGKITTTQCTAFRNYLLNDAGLSVGYARSVWAGFKAVINYAKKHYKLLYDPTLSVTPIPRTKPQAKFITREEFDEKVEQITNDTSRQLTKLLFYSGLRIGEALALQWKDYDKIKGEIDVNKKINLSNREIEYNLKKESSKGIIPVPKLIREMLKNMYNESSKRYKYFDENYFIFGGLEPIRYITYSYHFKSIFPNLKIHHLRHSYASYLINNGVDMYLLMELMRHSNITETIQTYSHLYTDKKHQAMSIFD
;
A
#
# COMPACT_ATOMS: atom_id res chain seq x y z
N MET A 1 -7.99 16.07 48.86
CA MET A 1 -8.85 15.96 47.68
C MET A 1 -9.99 15.02 48.03
N PRO A 2 -11.23 15.28 47.63
CA PRO A 2 -12.38 14.69 48.28
C PRO A 2 -12.72 13.32 47.70
N VAL A 3 -12.40 12.29 48.49
CA VAL A 3 -12.97 10.97 48.37
C VAL A 3 -14.11 10.90 49.40
N TYR A 4 -15.28 10.47 48.96
CA TYR A 4 -16.51 10.50 49.77
C TYR A 4 -16.94 9.08 50.09
N LYS A 5 -17.65 8.93 51.21
CA LYS A 5 -18.35 7.69 51.57
C LYS A 5 -19.81 7.81 51.14
N ASP A 6 -20.33 6.80 50.50
CA ASP A 6 -21.74 6.73 50.10
C ASP A 6 -22.55 6.20 51.27
N ASP A 7 -23.46 7.03 51.78
CA ASP A 7 -24.22 6.73 53.01
C ASP A 7 -25.19 5.55 52.84
N ASN A 8 -25.64 5.29 51.59
CA ASN A 8 -26.58 4.20 51.30
C ASN A 8 -25.88 2.84 51.17
N THR A 9 -24.65 2.82 50.63
CA THR A 9 -23.95 1.57 50.34
C THR A 9 -22.76 1.32 51.28
N GLY A 10 -22.36 2.31 52.08
CA GLY A 10 -21.19 2.25 52.95
C GLY A 10 -19.83 2.25 52.19
N LYS A 11 -19.86 2.25 50.88
CA LYS A 11 -18.68 2.18 50.02
C LYS A 11 -18.10 3.55 49.68
N TRP A 12 -16.83 3.60 49.28
CA TRP A 12 -16.15 4.83 48.94
C TRP A 12 -16.27 5.14 47.49
N TYR A 13 -16.24 6.44 47.11
CA TYR A 13 -16.19 6.92 45.73
C TYR A 13 -15.39 8.20 45.66
N PHE A 14 -14.89 8.50 44.42
CA PHE A 14 -14.34 9.82 44.10
C PHE A 14 -15.17 10.52 43.02
N SER A 15 -15.13 11.84 43.04
CA SER A 15 -15.77 12.69 42.07
C SER A 15 -14.88 13.89 41.79
N ILE A 16 -14.42 14.04 40.53
CA ILE A 16 -13.50 15.09 40.12
C ILE A 16 -14.00 15.81 38.89
N ARG A 17 -13.82 17.13 38.85
CA ARG A 17 -13.97 17.95 37.66
C ARG A 17 -12.61 18.09 37.00
N TYR A 18 -12.54 17.95 35.67
CA TYR A 18 -11.34 18.06 34.89
C TYR A 18 -11.62 18.71 33.52
N LYS A 19 -10.59 19.24 32.87
CA LYS A 19 -10.67 19.67 31.49
C LYS A 19 -10.21 18.52 30.60
N ASP A 20 -10.99 18.22 29.55
CA ASP A 20 -10.57 17.27 28.54
C ASP A 20 -9.45 17.86 27.65
N VAL A 21 -8.96 17.08 26.70
CA VAL A 21 -7.89 17.48 25.76
C VAL A 21 -8.26 18.67 24.87
N TYR A 22 -9.53 19.03 24.79
CA TYR A 22 -10.05 20.18 24.07
C TYR A 22 -10.35 21.39 24.98
N GLY A 23 -10.04 21.26 26.28
CA GLY A 23 -10.30 22.32 27.27
C GLY A 23 -11.71 22.35 27.84
N ASN A 24 -12.58 21.42 27.46
CA ASN A 24 -13.97 21.35 27.96
C ASN A 24 -14.02 20.84 29.39
N ASN A 25 -14.85 21.45 30.23
CA ASN A 25 -15.06 21.01 31.58
C ASN A 25 -15.88 19.72 31.62
N LYS A 26 -15.34 18.68 32.24
CA LYS A 26 -16.00 17.38 32.46
C LYS A 26 -15.94 16.95 33.90
N ARG A 27 -16.82 16.01 34.28
CA ARG A 27 -16.85 15.40 35.59
C ARG A 27 -16.70 13.89 35.46
N LYS A 28 -15.80 13.30 36.24
CA LYS A 28 -15.64 11.85 36.40
C LYS A 28 -16.03 11.46 37.84
N MET A 29 -16.87 10.44 37.94
CA MET A 29 -17.25 9.81 39.21
C MET A 29 -17.02 8.31 39.07
N LYS A 30 -16.41 7.69 40.08
CA LYS A 30 -16.26 6.23 40.17
C LYS A 30 -16.61 5.80 41.62
N ARG A 31 -17.54 4.86 41.73
CA ARG A 31 -18.09 4.38 43.03
C ARG A 31 -17.70 2.92 43.25
N GLY A 32 -17.95 2.41 44.47
CA GLY A 32 -17.89 0.99 44.80
C GLY A 32 -16.57 0.52 45.37
N PHE A 33 -15.73 1.40 45.88
CA PHE A 33 -14.49 1.01 46.57
C PHE A 33 -14.76 0.59 48.01
N GLU A 34 -14.19 -0.52 48.45
CA GLU A 34 -14.34 -1.04 49.82
C GLU A 34 -13.57 -0.18 50.83
N ARG A 35 -12.42 0.37 50.44
CA ARG A 35 -11.55 1.16 51.28
C ARG A 35 -11.31 2.56 50.75
N LYS A 36 -11.21 3.52 51.63
CA LYS A 36 -10.87 4.92 51.32
C LYS A 36 -9.54 5.04 50.55
N LYS A 37 -8.55 4.19 50.88
CA LYS A 37 -7.24 4.17 50.23
C LYS A 37 -7.34 3.79 48.75
N ASP A 38 -8.19 2.83 48.40
CA ASP A 38 -8.38 2.36 47.02
C ASP A 38 -9.07 3.41 46.16
N ALA A 39 -10.08 4.10 46.73
CA ALA A 39 -10.72 5.23 46.05
C ALA A 39 -9.76 6.40 45.83
N LYS A 40 -8.86 6.70 46.79
CA LYS A 40 -7.85 7.77 46.70
C LYS A 40 -6.76 7.42 45.68
N LEU A 41 -6.35 6.15 45.60
CA LEU A 41 -5.41 5.65 44.59
C LEU A 41 -5.99 5.80 43.18
N ALA A 42 -7.22 5.32 42.99
CA ALA A 42 -7.92 5.41 41.71
C ALA A 42 -8.18 6.87 41.25
N GLU A 43 -8.43 7.78 42.22
CA GLU A 43 -8.51 9.22 41.92
C GLU A 43 -7.17 9.78 41.45
N SER A 44 -6.09 9.45 42.17
CA SER A 44 -4.73 9.92 41.81
C SER A 44 -4.29 9.42 40.42
N GLU A 45 -4.54 8.15 40.14
CA GLU A 45 -4.27 7.56 38.79
C GLU A 45 -5.08 8.26 37.73
N PHE A 46 -6.37 8.55 37.97
CA PHE A 46 -7.20 9.28 37.02
C PHE A 46 -6.69 10.69 36.77
N ILE A 47 -6.27 11.42 37.80
CA ILE A 47 -5.71 12.78 37.69
C ILE A 47 -4.41 12.76 36.86
N GLN A 48 -3.52 11.81 37.13
CA GLN A 48 -2.28 11.65 36.36
C GLN A 48 -2.59 11.37 34.89
N ASN A 49 -3.53 10.47 34.64
CA ASN A 49 -3.95 10.13 33.29
C ASN A 49 -4.52 11.31 32.51
N VAL A 50 -5.35 12.15 33.17
CA VAL A 50 -5.91 13.37 32.59
C VAL A 50 -4.82 14.44 32.36
N LYS A 51 -3.96 14.68 33.34
CA LYS A 51 -2.91 15.69 33.30
C LYS A 51 -1.89 15.44 32.20
N TYR A 52 -1.62 14.17 31.89
CA TYR A 52 -0.63 13.78 30.89
C TYR A 52 -1.25 13.32 29.56
N GLY A 53 -2.58 13.41 29.37
CA GLY A 53 -3.28 12.89 28.20
C GLY A 53 -3.11 11.38 28.03
N TYR A 54 -2.87 10.67 29.15
CA TYR A 54 -2.59 9.24 29.19
C TYR A 54 -3.87 8.46 29.45
N SER A 55 -4.19 7.51 28.58
CA SER A 55 -5.25 6.53 28.79
C SER A 55 -4.89 5.22 28.10
N ASP A 56 -4.07 4.40 28.77
CA ASP A 56 -3.80 3.00 28.40
C ASP A 56 -5.02 2.08 28.58
N ASN A 57 -6.11 2.63 29.11
CA ASN A 57 -7.38 1.94 29.34
C ASN A 57 -8.31 1.99 28.11
N GLN A 58 -7.91 2.68 27.03
CA GLN A 58 -8.70 2.71 25.80
C GLN A 58 -8.60 1.37 25.06
N PRO A 59 -9.73 0.83 24.57
CA PRO A 59 -9.73 -0.39 23.74
C PRO A 59 -8.86 -0.23 22.52
N PHE A 60 -8.23 -1.32 22.08
CA PHE A 60 -7.45 -1.34 20.85
C PHE A 60 -8.25 -0.82 19.64
N GLU A 61 -9.53 -1.20 19.53
CA GLU A 61 -10.44 -0.75 18.46
C GLU A 61 -10.57 0.78 18.41
N TYR A 62 -10.75 1.41 19.57
CA TYR A 62 -10.82 2.88 19.64
C TYR A 62 -9.55 3.55 19.10
N ILE A 63 -8.39 3.03 19.50
CA ILE A 63 -7.11 3.58 19.07
C ILE A 63 -6.87 3.31 17.58
N PHE A 64 -7.27 2.14 17.10
CA PHE A 64 -7.21 1.79 15.68
C PHE A 64 -7.99 2.78 14.81
N PHE A 65 -9.26 3.03 15.11
CA PHE A 65 -10.07 3.98 14.32
C PHE A 65 -9.61 5.43 14.50
N ASN A 66 -9.16 5.81 15.69
CA ASN A 66 -8.61 7.14 15.93
C ASN A 66 -7.32 7.37 15.12
N ARG A 67 -6.47 6.35 15.01
CA ARG A 67 -5.31 6.36 14.13
C ARG A 67 -5.70 6.56 12.66
N LEU A 68 -6.66 5.78 12.15
CA LEU A 68 -7.10 5.90 10.74
C LEU A 68 -7.66 7.29 10.43
N LYS A 69 -8.32 7.93 11.41
CA LYS A 69 -8.88 9.29 11.26
C LYS A 69 -7.80 10.37 11.24
N ASN A 70 -6.74 10.21 12.04
CA ASN A 70 -5.75 11.27 12.28
C ASN A 70 -4.46 11.12 11.46
N GLU A 71 -4.17 9.93 10.90
CA GLU A 71 -3.06 9.75 9.98
C GLU A 71 -3.52 10.04 8.54
N ASN A 72 -2.68 10.71 7.77
CA ASN A 72 -2.96 11.00 6.36
C ASN A 72 -2.76 9.75 5.49
N LEU A 73 -3.73 8.84 5.53
CA LEU A 73 -3.74 7.61 4.77
C LEU A 73 -4.63 7.74 3.53
N SER A 74 -4.23 7.10 2.42
CA SER A 74 -5.10 7.01 1.25
C SER A 74 -6.33 6.14 1.55
N ALA A 75 -7.47 6.42 0.88
CA ALA A 75 -8.72 5.65 1.02
C ALA A 75 -8.47 4.13 0.88
N ARG A 76 -7.69 3.71 -0.11
CA ARG A 76 -7.32 2.30 -0.32
C ARG A 76 -6.50 1.72 0.85
N SER A 77 -5.64 2.54 1.48
CA SER A 77 -4.90 2.09 2.67
C SER A 77 -5.81 1.93 3.88
N ILE A 78 -6.78 2.83 4.04
CA ILE A 78 -7.80 2.75 5.09
C ILE A 78 -8.65 1.49 4.90
N GLU A 79 -9.19 1.27 3.71
CA GLU A 79 -9.97 0.08 3.36
C GLU A 79 -9.19 -1.22 3.65
N LYS A 80 -7.95 -1.31 3.17
CA LYS A 80 -7.08 -2.46 3.42
C LYS A 80 -6.87 -2.70 4.92
N ARG A 81 -6.55 -1.66 5.69
CA ARG A 81 -6.32 -1.77 7.13
C ARG A 81 -7.58 -2.15 7.89
N THR A 82 -8.72 -1.62 7.47
CA THR A 82 -10.02 -1.99 8.05
C THR A 82 -10.38 -3.45 7.78
N THR A 83 -10.13 -3.94 6.57
CA THR A 83 -10.32 -5.35 6.24
C THR A 83 -9.39 -6.25 7.06
N GLU A 84 -8.08 -5.94 7.13
CA GLU A 84 -7.11 -6.67 7.94
C GLU A 84 -7.51 -6.69 9.43
N TYR A 85 -7.99 -5.56 9.95
CA TYR A 85 -8.48 -5.43 11.34
C TYR A 85 -9.70 -6.32 11.57
N ASN A 86 -10.74 -6.18 10.77
CA ASN A 86 -12.00 -6.90 10.96
C ASN A 86 -11.81 -8.42 10.84
N THR A 87 -10.95 -8.87 9.91
CA THR A 87 -10.75 -10.30 9.63
C THR A 87 -9.85 -10.98 10.67
N HIS A 88 -8.79 -10.32 11.14
CA HIS A 88 -7.74 -11.01 11.91
C HIS A 88 -7.50 -10.45 13.31
N ILE A 89 -7.80 -9.16 13.56
CA ILE A 89 -7.37 -8.47 14.78
C ILE A 89 -8.55 -8.26 15.74
N LYS A 90 -9.71 -7.87 15.23
CA LYS A 90 -10.87 -7.42 16.00
C LYS A 90 -11.28 -8.41 17.09
N GLU A 91 -11.48 -9.67 16.75
CA GLU A 91 -11.93 -10.72 17.66
C GLU A 91 -10.95 -10.92 18.82
N ARG A 92 -9.65 -10.80 18.55
CA ARG A 92 -8.58 -11.08 19.52
C ARG A 92 -8.21 -9.91 20.40
N PHE A 93 -8.28 -8.70 19.87
CA PHE A 93 -7.74 -7.50 20.54
C PHE A 93 -8.72 -6.34 20.63
N GLY A 94 -9.78 -6.30 19.84
CA GLY A 94 -10.64 -5.14 19.68
C GLY A 94 -11.07 -4.51 21.00
N ASN A 95 -11.56 -5.33 21.92
CA ASN A 95 -12.07 -4.90 23.23
C ASN A 95 -11.01 -4.83 24.33
N ILE A 96 -9.78 -5.28 24.06
CA ILE A 96 -8.72 -5.29 25.08
C ILE A 96 -8.18 -3.87 25.26
N PRO A 97 -8.12 -3.33 26.48
CA PRO A 97 -7.42 -2.08 26.76
C PRO A 97 -5.96 -2.18 26.32
N ILE A 98 -5.46 -1.14 25.61
CA ILE A 98 -4.13 -1.18 24.98
C ILE A 98 -2.99 -1.46 25.97
N GLY A 99 -3.10 -0.93 27.20
CA GLY A 99 -2.13 -1.16 28.26
C GLY A 99 -2.18 -2.56 28.89
N LYS A 100 -3.22 -3.37 28.56
CA LYS A 100 -3.36 -4.74 29.05
C LYS A 100 -2.94 -5.80 28.03
N ILE A 101 -2.53 -5.39 26.82
CA ILE A 101 -2.02 -6.31 25.83
C ILE A 101 -0.63 -6.80 26.24
N THR A 102 -0.46 -8.11 26.31
CA THR A 102 0.78 -8.76 26.77
C THR A 102 1.64 -9.25 25.60
N THR A 103 2.94 -9.42 25.84
CA THR A 103 3.87 -10.02 24.87
C THR A 103 3.45 -11.45 24.49
N THR A 104 2.92 -12.22 25.45
CA THR A 104 2.41 -13.58 25.21
C THR A 104 1.27 -13.56 24.17
N GLN A 105 0.29 -12.65 24.34
CA GLN A 105 -0.79 -12.50 23.36
C GLN A 105 -0.27 -12.07 21.99
N CYS A 106 0.70 -11.16 21.93
CA CYS A 106 1.33 -10.74 20.68
C CYS A 106 2.07 -11.89 20.00
N THR A 107 2.79 -12.72 20.76
CA THR A 107 3.48 -13.92 20.24
C THR A 107 2.49 -14.95 19.71
N ALA A 108 1.42 -15.22 20.45
CA ALA A 108 0.34 -16.12 20.01
C ALA A 108 -0.32 -15.60 18.72
N PHE A 109 -0.58 -14.31 18.61
CA PHE A 109 -1.15 -13.70 17.41
C PHE A 109 -0.21 -13.80 16.20
N ARG A 110 1.07 -13.53 16.39
CA ARG A 110 2.09 -13.73 15.34
C ARG A 110 2.08 -15.18 14.83
N ASN A 111 2.05 -16.16 15.75
CA ASN A 111 2.05 -17.57 15.40
C ASN A 111 0.76 -17.97 14.67
N TYR A 112 -0.39 -17.49 15.12
CA TYR A 112 -1.66 -17.65 14.41
C TYR A 112 -1.58 -17.15 12.97
N LEU A 113 -1.04 -15.95 12.74
CA LEU A 113 -0.92 -15.38 11.38
C LEU A 113 -0.04 -16.22 10.47
N LEU A 114 0.97 -16.92 11.02
CA LEU A 114 1.92 -17.70 10.23
C LEU A 114 1.47 -19.14 9.99
N ASN A 115 0.80 -19.76 10.97
CA ASN A 115 0.58 -21.18 10.97
C ASN A 115 -0.89 -21.56 10.80
N ASP A 116 -1.80 -20.80 11.39
CA ASP A 116 -3.20 -21.22 11.55
C ASP A 116 -4.15 -20.49 10.61
N ALA A 117 -3.80 -19.25 10.21
CA ALA A 117 -4.67 -18.41 9.40
C ALA A 117 -4.65 -18.70 7.88
N GLY A 118 -3.82 -19.65 7.42
CA GLY A 118 -3.69 -20.01 5.99
C GLY A 118 -3.17 -18.88 5.10
N LEU A 119 -2.46 -17.90 5.68
CA LEU A 119 -2.00 -16.70 4.98
C LEU A 119 -0.64 -16.91 4.31
N SER A 120 -0.41 -16.24 3.19
CA SER A 120 0.95 -16.07 2.70
C SER A 120 1.78 -15.27 3.72
N VAL A 121 3.06 -15.60 3.85
CA VAL A 121 3.98 -14.89 4.77
C VAL A 121 3.99 -13.37 4.53
N GLY A 122 3.87 -12.94 3.27
CA GLY A 122 3.79 -11.52 2.90
C GLY A 122 2.53 -10.84 3.43
N TYR A 123 1.38 -11.52 3.38
CA TYR A 123 0.12 -10.99 3.90
C TYR A 123 0.09 -11.03 5.43
N ALA A 124 0.52 -12.13 6.06
CA ALA A 124 0.70 -12.23 7.50
C ALA A 124 1.56 -11.07 8.04
N ARG A 125 2.65 -10.75 7.33
CA ARG A 125 3.51 -9.61 7.66
C ARG A 125 2.79 -8.26 7.50
N SER A 126 1.91 -8.10 6.49
CA SER A 126 1.11 -6.88 6.34
C SER A 126 0.16 -6.67 7.51
N VAL A 127 -0.55 -7.72 7.92
CA VAL A 127 -1.47 -7.69 9.09
C VAL A 127 -0.69 -7.37 10.36
N TRP A 128 0.43 -8.05 10.59
CA TRP A 128 1.30 -7.79 11.74
C TRP A 128 1.82 -6.35 11.78
N ALA A 129 2.25 -5.81 10.64
CA ALA A 129 2.67 -4.42 10.54
C ALA A 129 1.53 -3.44 10.85
N GLY A 130 0.29 -3.75 10.43
CA GLY A 130 -0.90 -2.99 10.79
C GLY A 130 -1.17 -2.98 12.29
N PHE A 131 -1.08 -4.13 12.94
CA PHE A 131 -1.19 -4.27 14.39
C PHE A 131 -0.12 -3.46 15.14
N LYS A 132 1.16 -3.64 14.77
CA LYS A 132 2.27 -2.86 15.36
C LYS A 132 2.11 -1.35 15.18
N ALA A 133 1.56 -0.92 14.07
CA ALA A 133 1.36 0.49 13.82
C ALA A 133 0.35 1.13 14.80
N VAL A 134 -0.65 0.36 15.27
CA VAL A 134 -1.56 0.82 16.35
C VAL A 134 -0.84 0.93 17.69
N ILE A 135 0.00 -0.06 18.03
CA ILE A 135 0.84 -0.02 19.24
C ILE A 135 1.77 1.20 19.21
N ASN A 136 2.44 1.46 18.08
CA ASN A 136 3.31 2.61 17.92
C ASN A 136 2.56 3.95 18.00
N TYR A 137 1.34 4.00 17.44
CA TYR A 137 0.47 5.17 17.59
C TYR A 137 0.08 5.38 19.05
N ALA A 138 -0.25 4.32 19.77
CA ALA A 138 -0.55 4.39 21.20
C ALA A 138 0.66 4.87 22.02
N LYS A 139 1.86 4.40 21.73
CA LYS A 139 3.09 4.91 22.37
C LYS A 139 3.27 6.40 22.16
N LYS A 140 3.03 6.88 20.96
CA LYS A 140 3.23 8.29 20.59
C LYS A 140 2.15 9.22 21.18
N HIS A 141 0.89 8.80 21.12
CA HIS A 141 -0.25 9.68 21.41
C HIS A 141 -0.94 9.37 22.73
N TYR A 142 -0.84 8.15 23.25
CA TYR A 142 -1.46 7.67 24.48
C TYR A 142 -0.43 7.35 25.57
N LYS A 143 0.86 7.66 25.34
CA LYS A 143 1.96 7.43 26.29
C LYS A 143 2.00 5.99 26.82
N LEU A 144 1.74 5.02 25.95
CA LEU A 144 1.89 3.61 26.30
C LEU A 144 3.35 3.36 26.70
N LEU A 145 3.58 3.01 27.98
CA LEU A 145 4.93 2.86 28.54
C LEU A 145 5.62 1.59 28.08
N TYR A 146 4.85 0.53 27.92
CA TYR A 146 5.37 -0.79 27.54
C TYR A 146 4.93 -1.17 26.12
N ASP A 147 5.87 -1.58 25.32
CA ASP A 147 5.60 -2.09 23.97
C ASP A 147 5.56 -3.62 23.99
N PRO A 148 4.39 -4.26 23.95
CA PRO A 148 4.28 -5.71 24.01
C PRO A 148 4.80 -6.42 22.78
N THR A 149 5.10 -5.68 21.70
CA THR A 149 5.61 -6.25 20.45
C THR A 149 7.12 -6.24 20.34
N LEU A 150 7.84 -5.60 21.28
CA LEU A 150 9.27 -5.38 21.19
C LEU A 150 10.07 -6.70 21.19
N SER A 151 9.71 -7.62 22.07
CA SER A 151 10.35 -8.92 22.24
C SER A 151 9.78 -10.03 21.34
N VAL A 152 8.78 -9.71 20.50
CA VAL A 152 8.20 -10.70 19.57
C VAL A 152 9.09 -10.85 18.35
N THR A 153 9.47 -12.08 18.05
CA THR A 153 10.26 -12.40 16.86
C THR A 153 9.58 -11.87 15.59
N PRO A 154 10.28 -11.10 14.74
CA PRO A 154 9.70 -10.55 13.52
C PRO A 154 9.22 -11.65 12.56
N ILE A 155 8.16 -11.36 11.80
CA ILE A 155 7.79 -12.19 10.65
C ILE A 155 8.84 -12.01 9.56
N PRO A 156 9.43 -13.09 9.03
CA PRO A 156 10.52 -13.00 8.06
C PRO A 156 10.10 -12.27 6.77
N ARG A 157 11.06 -11.62 6.13
CA ARG A 157 10.87 -11.10 4.77
C ARG A 157 11.05 -12.24 3.79
N THR A 158 10.02 -12.60 3.08
CA THR A 158 10.17 -13.35 1.84
C THR A 158 10.55 -12.39 0.73
N LYS A 159 11.59 -12.71 -0.03
CA LYS A 159 11.88 -12.06 -1.30
C LYS A 159 11.21 -12.91 -2.39
N PRO A 160 9.99 -12.57 -2.85
CA PRO A 160 9.45 -13.27 -3.99
C PRO A 160 10.35 -12.99 -5.19
N GLN A 161 10.79 -14.04 -5.88
CA GLN A 161 11.44 -13.85 -7.16
C GLN A 161 10.44 -13.20 -8.12
N ALA A 162 10.88 -12.12 -8.77
CA ALA A 162 10.08 -11.46 -9.77
C ALA A 162 9.88 -12.43 -10.95
N LYS A 163 8.63 -12.83 -11.20
CA LYS A 163 8.32 -13.61 -12.42
C LYS A 163 8.43 -12.67 -13.61
N PHE A 164 9.05 -13.12 -14.66
CA PHE A 164 9.14 -12.42 -15.93
C PHE A 164 8.96 -13.40 -17.07
N ILE A 165 8.66 -12.88 -18.24
CA ILE A 165 8.58 -13.59 -19.52
C ILE A 165 9.67 -13.04 -20.44
N THR A 166 10.30 -13.89 -21.24
CA THR A 166 11.29 -13.43 -22.24
C THR A 166 10.60 -12.65 -23.35
N ARG A 167 11.38 -11.90 -24.13
CA ARG A 167 10.84 -11.13 -25.25
C ARG A 167 10.29 -12.06 -26.34
N GLU A 168 11.00 -13.12 -26.66
CA GLU A 168 10.63 -14.09 -27.68
C GLU A 168 9.30 -14.78 -27.34
N GLU A 169 9.18 -15.28 -26.12
CA GLU A 169 7.95 -15.90 -25.63
C GLU A 169 6.79 -14.89 -25.57
N PHE A 170 7.07 -13.64 -25.19
CA PHE A 170 6.07 -12.59 -25.16
C PHE A 170 5.56 -12.24 -26.56
N ASP A 171 6.45 -12.02 -27.53
CA ASP A 171 6.11 -11.64 -28.92
C ASP A 171 5.29 -12.73 -29.61
N GLU A 172 5.58 -14.01 -29.36
CA GLU A 172 4.79 -15.14 -29.85
C GLU A 172 3.37 -15.19 -29.23
N LYS A 173 3.28 -15.01 -27.92
CA LYS A 173 2.01 -15.16 -27.20
C LYS A 173 1.09 -13.96 -27.30
N VAL A 174 1.63 -12.74 -27.36
CA VAL A 174 0.80 -11.52 -27.33
C VAL A 174 -0.12 -11.41 -28.55
N GLU A 175 0.26 -11.97 -29.68
CA GLU A 175 -0.55 -11.99 -30.91
C GLU A 175 -1.81 -12.85 -30.77
N GLN A 176 -1.85 -13.78 -29.82
CA GLN A 176 -3.00 -14.62 -29.55
C GLN A 176 -4.11 -13.89 -28.80
N ILE A 177 -3.87 -12.67 -28.30
CA ILE A 177 -4.91 -11.84 -27.71
C ILE A 177 -5.82 -11.33 -28.84
N THR A 178 -7.03 -11.84 -28.91
CA THR A 178 -8.00 -11.57 -29.98
C THR A 178 -8.53 -10.13 -29.99
N ASN A 179 -8.64 -9.52 -28.81
CA ASN A 179 -9.09 -8.11 -28.70
C ASN A 179 -7.93 -7.15 -28.99
N ASP A 180 -8.01 -6.40 -30.09
CA ASP A 180 -6.94 -5.52 -30.56
C ASP A 180 -6.51 -4.48 -29.53
N THR A 181 -7.44 -3.79 -28.89
CA THR A 181 -7.13 -2.78 -27.86
C THR A 181 -6.34 -3.41 -26.71
N SER A 182 -6.74 -4.60 -26.28
CA SER A 182 -6.05 -5.32 -25.20
C SER A 182 -4.68 -5.82 -25.62
N ARG A 183 -4.54 -6.29 -26.86
CA ARG A 183 -3.26 -6.71 -27.44
C ARG A 183 -2.29 -5.54 -27.50
N GLN A 184 -2.71 -4.40 -28.05
CA GLN A 184 -1.92 -3.18 -28.16
C GLN A 184 -1.51 -2.62 -26.77
N LEU A 185 -2.43 -2.62 -25.82
CA LEU A 185 -2.14 -2.23 -24.42
C LEU A 185 -1.10 -3.16 -23.78
N THR A 186 -1.20 -4.48 -24.04
CA THR A 186 -0.24 -5.47 -23.52
C THR A 186 1.16 -5.23 -24.10
N LYS A 187 1.25 -4.95 -25.40
CA LYS A 187 2.51 -4.57 -26.07
C LYS A 187 3.09 -3.30 -25.46
N LEU A 188 2.28 -2.24 -25.30
CA LEU A 188 2.76 -1.01 -24.67
C LEU A 188 3.32 -1.27 -23.27
N LEU A 189 2.62 -2.02 -22.43
CA LEU A 189 3.07 -2.31 -21.06
C LEU A 189 4.41 -3.06 -21.03
N PHE A 190 4.60 -4.03 -21.93
CA PHE A 190 5.84 -4.79 -22.02
C PHE A 190 7.01 -3.92 -22.50
N TYR A 191 6.82 -3.10 -23.53
CA TYR A 191 7.89 -2.33 -24.17
C TYR A 191 8.15 -0.93 -23.57
N SER A 192 7.34 -0.50 -22.59
CA SER A 192 7.51 0.80 -21.93
C SER A 192 7.68 0.70 -20.41
N GLY A 193 7.40 -0.46 -19.83
CA GLY A 193 7.43 -0.64 -18.38
C GLY A 193 6.41 0.18 -17.59
N LEU A 194 5.39 0.74 -18.23
CA LEU A 194 4.32 1.50 -17.57
C LEU A 194 3.56 0.65 -16.55
N ARG A 195 3.07 1.30 -15.49
CA ARG A 195 2.07 0.67 -14.62
C ARG A 195 0.71 0.66 -15.32
N ILE A 196 -0.09 -0.39 -15.11
CA ILE A 196 -1.40 -0.51 -15.77
C ILE A 196 -2.30 0.72 -15.57
N GLY A 197 -2.35 1.30 -14.37
CA GLY A 197 -3.14 2.51 -14.11
C GLY A 197 -2.63 3.75 -14.84
N GLU A 198 -1.32 3.84 -15.10
CA GLU A 198 -0.70 4.89 -15.92
C GLU A 198 -1.08 4.70 -17.40
N ALA A 199 -0.90 3.49 -17.92
CA ALA A 199 -1.21 3.18 -19.32
C ALA A 199 -2.69 3.37 -19.67
N LEU A 200 -3.60 2.99 -18.76
CA LEU A 200 -5.04 3.22 -18.95
C LEU A 200 -5.44 4.70 -18.94
N ALA A 201 -4.65 5.56 -18.29
CA ALA A 201 -4.91 6.99 -18.21
C ALA A 201 -4.41 7.78 -19.42
N LEU A 202 -3.62 7.15 -20.31
CA LEU A 202 -3.01 7.84 -21.44
C LEU A 202 -4.06 8.33 -22.44
N GLN A 203 -3.95 9.60 -22.77
CA GLN A 203 -4.69 10.27 -23.84
C GLN A 203 -3.73 10.62 -24.97
N TRP A 204 -4.24 10.87 -26.16
CA TRP A 204 -3.40 11.18 -27.31
C TRP A 204 -2.52 12.41 -27.10
N LYS A 205 -2.96 13.40 -26.35
CA LYS A 205 -2.18 14.59 -25.97
C LYS A 205 -0.95 14.29 -25.09
N ASP A 206 -0.92 13.10 -24.45
CA ASP A 206 0.21 12.68 -23.62
C ASP A 206 1.31 11.98 -24.45
N TYR A 207 1.10 11.80 -25.76
CA TYR A 207 2.04 11.18 -26.67
C TYR A 207 2.60 12.16 -27.68
N ASP A 208 3.89 12.49 -27.58
CA ASP A 208 4.62 13.26 -28.57
C ASP A 208 4.97 12.36 -29.77
N LYS A 209 4.24 12.53 -30.86
CA LYS A 209 4.39 11.73 -32.09
C LYS A 209 5.72 12.00 -32.82
N ILE A 210 6.31 13.20 -32.63
CA ILE A 210 7.55 13.61 -33.29
C ILE A 210 8.73 12.97 -32.57
N LYS A 211 8.79 13.13 -31.27
CA LYS A 211 9.87 12.58 -30.44
C LYS A 211 9.69 11.08 -30.18
N GLY A 212 8.47 10.56 -30.21
CA GLY A 212 8.15 9.20 -29.82
C GLY A 212 8.25 9.01 -28.32
N GLU A 213 7.71 9.96 -27.55
CA GLU A 213 7.78 10.02 -26.09
C GLU A 213 6.38 10.07 -25.49
N ILE A 214 6.23 9.46 -24.31
CA ILE A 214 4.99 9.48 -23.54
C ILE A 214 5.23 10.28 -22.25
N ASP A 215 4.39 11.30 -22.01
CA ASP A 215 4.34 12.04 -20.75
C ASP A 215 3.42 11.31 -19.75
N VAL A 216 4.02 10.76 -18.69
CA VAL A 216 3.31 10.03 -17.62
C VAL A 216 3.03 10.99 -16.49
N ASN A 217 1.89 11.66 -16.53
CA ASN A 217 1.50 12.72 -15.59
C ASN A 217 0.27 12.37 -14.73
N LYS A 218 -0.42 11.26 -15.03
CA LYS A 218 -1.66 10.82 -14.36
C LYS A 218 -1.78 9.30 -14.34
N LYS A 219 -2.73 8.81 -13.56
CA LYS A 219 -3.13 7.39 -13.55
C LYS A 219 -4.62 7.25 -13.30
N ILE A 220 -5.19 6.11 -13.65
CA ILE A 220 -6.54 5.71 -13.25
C ILE A 220 -6.45 4.90 -11.95
N ASN A 221 -7.29 5.25 -10.99
CA ASN A 221 -7.59 4.43 -9.85
C ASN A 221 -8.45 3.25 -10.29
N LEU A 222 -7.91 2.04 -10.17
CA LEU A 222 -8.58 0.84 -10.67
C LEU A 222 -9.85 0.45 -9.89
N SER A 223 -10.07 1.01 -8.70
CA SER A 223 -11.25 0.71 -7.86
C SER A 223 -12.45 1.59 -8.20
N ASN A 224 -12.25 2.92 -8.29
CA ASN A 224 -13.32 3.88 -8.56
C ASN A 224 -13.29 4.49 -9.97
N ARG A 225 -12.29 4.13 -10.80
CA ARG A 225 -12.06 4.60 -12.16
C ARG A 225 -11.78 6.11 -12.29
N GLU A 226 -11.50 6.79 -11.21
CA GLU A 226 -11.17 8.22 -11.24
C GLU A 226 -9.74 8.45 -11.73
N ILE A 227 -9.55 9.55 -12.47
CA ILE A 227 -8.23 9.99 -12.89
C ILE A 227 -7.57 10.75 -11.74
N GLU A 228 -6.44 10.25 -11.30
CA GLU A 228 -5.61 10.87 -10.28
C GLU A 228 -4.41 11.57 -10.95
N TYR A 229 -4.39 12.91 -10.93
CA TYR A 229 -3.27 13.73 -11.43
C TYR A 229 -2.14 13.84 -10.41
N ASN A 230 -2.45 13.66 -9.12
CA ASN A 230 -1.47 13.62 -8.05
C ASN A 230 -0.89 12.20 -7.93
N LEU A 231 0.16 11.92 -8.70
CA LEU A 231 0.96 10.74 -8.45
C LEU A 231 1.62 10.88 -7.08
N LYS A 232 1.61 9.80 -6.28
CA LYS A 232 2.04 9.80 -4.85
C LYS A 232 3.41 10.43 -4.59
N LYS A 233 4.24 10.54 -5.63
CA LYS A 233 5.56 11.16 -5.58
C LYS A 233 5.81 11.86 -6.93
N GLU A 234 6.45 12.99 -6.89
CA GLU A 234 6.88 13.75 -8.07
C GLU A 234 7.72 12.88 -9.01
N SER A 235 8.58 12.02 -8.45
CA SER A 235 9.38 11.04 -9.20
C SER A 235 8.58 9.99 -9.99
N SER A 236 7.27 9.89 -9.75
CA SER A 236 6.40 8.98 -10.54
C SER A 236 5.92 9.62 -11.86
N LYS A 237 6.07 10.94 -12.02
CA LYS A 237 5.89 11.65 -13.28
C LYS A 237 7.16 11.53 -14.12
N GLY A 238 7.04 11.62 -15.40
CA GLY A 238 8.20 11.67 -16.29
C GLY A 238 7.89 11.31 -17.71
N ILE A 239 8.77 11.76 -18.59
CA ILE A 239 8.72 11.45 -20.01
C ILE A 239 9.48 10.14 -20.25
N ILE A 240 8.90 9.22 -20.98
CA ILE A 240 9.54 7.97 -21.38
C ILE A 240 9.57 7.84 -22.89
N PRO A 241 10.72 7.52 -23.47
CA PRO A 241 10.81 7.18 -24.88
C PRO A 241 10.20 5.79 -25.13
N VAL A 242 9.59 5.61 -26.29
CA VAL A 242 9.10 4.30 -26.72
C VAL A 242 9.82 3.81 -27.97
N PRO A 243 10.08 2.48 -28.10
CA PRO A 243 10.80 1.92 -29.22
C PRO A 243 10.01 2.06 -30.52
N LYS A 244 10.71 1.97 -31.68
CA LYS A 244 10.14 2.14 -33.03
C LYS A 244 8.87 1.30 -33.24
N LEU A 245 8.88 0.04 -32.82
CA LEU A 245 7.71 -0.86 -32.90
C LEU A 245 6.45 -0.24 -32.25
N ILE A 246 6.60 0.36 -31.08
CA ILE A 246 5.47 0.99 -30.37
C ILE A 246 5.07 2.32 -31.03
N ARG A 247 6.02 3.07 -31.55
CA ARG A 247 5.70 4.31 -32.33
C ARG A 247 4.84 3.99 -33.55
N GLU A 248 5.20 2.95 -34.32
CA GLU A 248 4.43 2.50 -35.48
C GLU A 248 3.04 2.01 -35.06
N MET A 249 2.94 1.23 -34.01
CA MET A 249 1.65 0.80 -33.43
C MET A 249 0.78 1.99 -33.07
N LEU A 250 1.31 2.95 -32.29
CA LEU A 250 0.56 4.14 -31.87
C LEU A 250 0.15 5.03 -33.06
N LYS A 251 1.00 5.16 -34.08
CA LYS A 251 0.67 5.87 -35.32
C LYS A 251 -0.54 5.25 -36.03
N ASN A 252 -0.57 3.93 -36.16
CA ASN A 252 -1.68 3.22 -36.78
C ASN A 252 -2.97 3.40 -35.95
N MET A 253 -2.89 3.22 -34.62
CA MET A 253 -4.01 3.44 -33.73
C MET A 253 -4.56 4.88 -33.80
N TYR A 254 -3.68 5.87 -33.91
CA TYR A 254 -4.10 7.27 -34.05
C TYR A 254 -4.89 7.48 -35.34
N ASN A 255 -4.38 6.96 -36.45
CA ASN A 255 -5.03 7.06 -37.78
C ASN A 255 -6.39 6.33 -37.79
N GLU A 256 -6.50 5.19 -37.15
CA GLU A 256 -7.76 4.46 -37.00
C GLU A 256 -8.75 5.23 -36.12
N SER A 257 -8.31 5.76 -35.00
CA SER A 257 -9.14 6.54 -34.06
C SER A 257 -9.64 7.83 -34.73
N SER A 258 -8.80 8.54 -35.47
CA SER A 258 -9.18 9.76 -36.17
C SER A 258 -10.21 9.52 -37.31
N LYS A 259 -10.21 8.34 -37.93
CA LYS A 259 -11.24 7.93 -38.90
C LYS A 259 -12.53 7.45 -38.26
N ARG A 260 -12.41 6.77 -37.11
CA ARG A 260 -13.55 6.13 -36.43
C ARG A 260 -14.47 7.13 -35.72
N TYR A 261 -13.89 8.19 -35.12
CA TYR A 261 -14.63 9.14 -34.32
C TYR A 261 -14.79 10.47 -35.06
N LYS A 262 -16.04 10.86 -35.36
CA LYS A 262 -16.39 12.10 -36.07
C LYS A 262 -15.85 13.37 -35.40
N TYR A 263 -15.76 13.38 -34.06
CA TYR A 263 -15.28 14.51 -33.25
C TYR A 263 -14.03 14.09 -32.47
N PHE A 264 -13.14 13.37 -33.14
CA PHE A 264 -11.88 12.94 -32.53
C PHE A 264 -11.04 14.15 -32.13
N ASP A 265 -10.55 14.14 -30.90
CA ASP A 265 -9.55 15.08 -30.39
C ASP A 265 -8.49 14.37 -29.52
N GLU A 266 -7.48 15.11 -29.14
CA GLU A 266 -6.35 14.54 -28.40
C GLU A 266 -6.65 14.22 -26.92
N ASN A 267 -7.86 14.56 -26.40
CA ASN A 267 -8.31 14.16 -25.09
C ASN A 267 -8.89 12.74 -25.06
N TYR A 268 -9.06 12.11 -26.23
CA TYR A 268 -9.47 10.71 -26.26
C TYR A 268 -8.38 9.80 -25.69
N PHE A 269 -8.82 8.78 -24.94
CA PHE A 269 -7.91 7.77 -24.39
C PHE A 269 -7.35 6.90 -25.51
N ILE A 270 -6.04 6.65 -25.48
CA ILE A 270 -5.35 5.78 -26.45
C ILE A 270 -5.98 4.38 -26.43
N PHE A 271 -6.30 3.87 -25.24
CA PHE A 271 -6.93 2.55 -25.09
C PHE A 271 -8.38 2.69 -24.62
N GLY A 272 -9.29 2.97 -25.56
CA GLY A 272 -10.73 3.01 -25.29
C GLY A 272 -11.51 4.09 -26.01
N GLY A 273 -10.97 5.25 -26.31
CA GLY A 273 -11.66 6.36 -26.97
C GLY A 273 -12.18 7.40 -25.96
N LEU A 274 -13.49 7.65 -25.88
CA LEU A 274 -14.08 8.61 -24.93
C LEU A 274 -13.87 8.19 -23.46
N GLU A 275 -13.89 6.88 -23.20
CA GLU A 275 -13.57 6.31 -21.89
C GLU A 275 -12.46 5.28 -22.04
N PRO A 276 -11.62 5.11 -21.01
CA PRO A 276 -10.58 4.08 -21.03
C PRO A 276 -11.21 2.69 -20.93
N ILE A 277 -10.57 1.70 -21.57
CA ILE A 277 -10.94 0.29 -21.42
C ILE A 277 -11.01 -0.09 -19.94
N ARG A 278 -12.01 -0.88 -19.55
CA ARG A 278 -12.15 -1.34 -18.18
C ARG A 278 -11.04 -2.31 -17.80
N TYR A 279 -10.42 -2.11 -16.65
CA TYR A 279 -9.36 -3.00 -16.14
C TYR A 279 -9.81 -4.47 -16.09
N ILE A 280 -11.05 -4.75 -15.70
CA ILE A 280 -11.60 -6.11 -15.63
C ILE A 280 -11.61 -6.76 -17.02
N THR A 281 -12.10 -6.04 -18.06
CA THR A 281 -12.12 -6.51 -19.44
C THR A 281 -10.71 -6.80 -19.95
N TYR A 282 -9.79 -5.86 -19.75
CA TYR A 282 -8.39 -6.05 -20.11
C TYR A 282 -7.76 -7.24 -19.37
N SER A 283 -7.97 -7.32 -18.07
CA SER A 283 -7.43 -8.41 -17.25
C SER A 283 -7.93 -9.79 -17.67
N TYR A 284 -9.18 -9.88 -18.12
CA TYR A 284 -9.75 -11.11 -18.68
C TYR A 284 -9.00 -11.53 -19.95
N HIS A 285 -8.87 -10.62 -20.94
CA HIS A 285 -8.14 -10.91 -22.19
C HIS A 285 -6.65 -11.22 -21.95
N PHE A 286 -6.01 -10.53 -21.01
CA PHE A 286 -4.64 -10.80 -20.64
C PHE A 286 -4.46 -12.20 -20.03
N LYS A 287 -5.32 -12.56 -19.07
CA LYS A 287 -5.22 -13.83 -18.36
C LYS A 287 -5.59 -15.04 -19.23
N SER A 288 -6.39 -14.88 -20.26
CA SER A 288 -6.69 -15.99 -21.19
C SER A 288 -5.42 -16.49 -21.90
N ILE A 289 -4.45 -15.62 -22.13
CA ILE A 289 -3.19 -15.95 -22.79
C ILE A 289 -2.04 -16.13 -21.80
N PHE A 290 -2.02 -15.35 -20.72
CA PHE A 290 -0.98 -15.35 -19.69
C PHE A 290 -1.51 -15.75 -18.30
N PRO A 291 -2.06 -16.97 -18.11
CA PRO A 291 -2.74 -17.36 -16.85
C PRO A 291 -1.83 -17.31 -15.63
N ASN A 292 -0.54 -17.59 -15.81
CA ASN A 292 0.46 -17.65 -14.73
C ASN A 292 1.17 -16.32 -14.46
N LEU A 293 0.90 -15.28 -15.27
CA LEU A 293 1.47 -13.96 -15.09
C LEU A 293 0.45 -12.98 -14.51
N LYS A 294 0.94 -12.07 -13.69
CA LYS A 294 0.20 -10.86 -13.32
C LYS A 294 0.58 -9.76 -14.30
N ILE A 295 -0.32 -8.85 -14.60
CA ILE A 295 -0.06 -7.70 -15.49
C ILE A 295 1.20 -6.93 -15.09
N HIS A 296 1.44 -6.76 -13.78
CA HIS A 296 2.65 -6.10 -13.29
C HIS A 296 3.95 -6.85 -13.60
N HIS A 297 3.88 -8.14 -13.90
CA HIS A 297 5.07 -8.90 -14.32
C HIS A 297 5.59 -8.45 -15.71
N LEU A 298 4.77 -7.83 -16.57
CA LEU A 298 5.24 -7.22 -17.81
C LEU A 298 6.28 -6.12 -17.57
N ARG A 299 6.07 -5.32 -16.52
CA ARG A 299 7.05 -4.31 -16.10
C ARG A 299 8.32 -4.94 -15.53
N HIS A 300 8.22 -6.09 -14.85
CA HIS A 300 9.40 -6.86 -14.45
C HIS A 300 10.14 -7.43 -15.67
N SER A 301 9.39 -7.90 -16.67
CA SER A 301 9.97 -8.40 -17.93
C SER A 301 10.72 -7.30 -18.68
N TYR A 302 10.14 -6.10 -18.80
CA TYR A 302 10.80 -4.93 -19.36
C TYR A 302 12.13 -4.63 -18.67
N ALA A 303 12.13 -4.58 -17.33
CA ALA A 303 13.34 -4.33 -16.58
C ALA A 303 14.39 -5.44 -16.75
N SER A 304 13.98 -6.70 -16.69
CA SER A 304 14.86 -7.86 -16.91
C SER A 304 15.49 -7.82 -18.31
N TYR A 305 14.69 -7.50 -19.32
CA TYR A 305 15.17 -7.39 -20.69
C TYR A 305 16.24 -6.30 -20.85
N LEU A 306 15.99 -5.11 -20.31
CA LEU A 306 16.95 -4.00 -20.36
C LEU A 306 18.26 -4.33 -19.61
N ILE A 307 18.18 -4.94 -18.43
CA ILE A 307 19.34 -5.37 -17.66
C ILE A 307 20.17 -6.38 -18.46
N ASN A 308 19.52 -7.38 -19.06
CA ASN A 308 20.21 -8.39 -19.85
C ASN A 308 20.90 -7.81 -21.09
N ASN A 309 20.39 -6.68 -21.59
CA ASN A 309 21.01 -5.93 -22.69
C ASN A 309 21.98 -4.82 -22.24
N GLY A 310 22.42 -4.83 -20.99
CA GLY A 310 23.50 -3.97 -20.53
C GLY A 310 23.10 -2.59 -20.01
N VAL A 311 21.80 -2.30 -19.90
CA VAL A 311 21.34 -1.02 -19.33
C VAL A 311 21.73 -0.95 -17.86
N ASP A 312 22.35 0.15 -17.45
CA ASP A 312 22.75 0.35 -16.07
C ASP A 312 21.57 0.61 -15.13
N MET A 313 21.82 0.48 -13.81
CA MET A 313 20.77 0.53 -12.79
C MET A 313 20.17 1.93 -12.63
N TYR A 314 20.94 3.01 -12.87
CA TYR A 314 20.44 4.38 -12.74
C TYR A 314 19.51 4.71 -13.90
N LEU A 315 19.92 4.40 -15.12
CA LEU A 315 19.08 4.58 -16.30
C LEU A 315 17.81 3.73 -16.20
N LEU A 316 17.93 2.49 -15.73
CA LEU A 316 16.75 1.64 -15.48
C LEU A 316 15.82 2.26 -14.43
N MET A 317 16.35 2.82 -13.35
CA MET A 317 15.56 3.52 -12.32
C MET A 317 14.78 4.69 -12.94
N GLU A 318 15.42 5.49 -13.80
CA GLU A 318 14.77 6.61 -14.49
C GLU A 318 13.65 6.12 -15.41
N LEU A 319 13.95 5.17 -16.31
CA LEU A 319 12.96 4.59 -17.22
C LEU A 319 11.77 3.98 -16.49
N MET A 320 12.00 3.36 -15.35
CA MET A 320 10.94 2.81 -14.51
C MET A 320 10.29 3.85 -13.60
N ARG A 321 10.80 5.06 -13.52
CA ARG A 321 10.31 6.10 -12.62
C ARG A 321 10.18 5.60 -11.17
N HIS A 322 11.25 4.94 -10.67
CA HIS A 322 11.36 4.53 -9.29
C HIS A 322 11.89 5.69 -8.45
N SER A 323 11.26 5.95 -7.32
CA SER A 323 11.67 7.03 -6.42
C SER A 323 12.95 6.74 -5.64
N ASN A 324 13.40 5.49 -5.64
CA ASN A 324 14.57 5.06 -4.90
C ASN A 324 15.25 3.89 -5.66
N ILE A 325 16.53 4.06 -5.90
CA ILE A 325 17.37 3.02 -6.52
C ILE A 325 17.35 1.70 -5.74
N THR A 326 17.19 1.78 -4.41
CA THR A 326 17.10 0.60 -3.54
C THR A 326 15.96 -0.34 -3.96
N GLU A 327 14.83 0.20 -4.44
CA GLU A 327 13.70 -0.60 -4.96
C GLU A 327 14.12 -1.40 -6.18
N THR A 328 14.84 -0.77 -7.11
CA THR A 328 15.37 -1.40 -8.34
C THR A 328 16.41 -2.46 -7.98
N ILE A 329 17.38 -2.12 -7.13
CA ILE A 329 18.44 -3.04 -6.69
C ILE A 329 17.84 -4.26 -5.98
N GLN A 330 16.95 -4.07 -4.99
CA GLN A 330 16.35 -5.18 -4.25
C GLN A 330 15.55 -6.15 -5.13
N THR A 331 14.96 -5.62 -6.21
CA THR A 331 14.13 -6.43 -7.11
C THR A 331 14.95 -7.15 -8.16
N TYR A 332 16.00 -6.52 -8.69
CA TYR A 332 16.69 -6.99 -9.90
C TYR A 332 18.18 -7.30 -9.72
N SER A 333 18.78 -7.10 -8.54
CA SER A 333 20.22 -7.36 -8.33
C SER A 333 20.66 -8.78 -8.64
N HIS A 334 19.75 -9.76 -8.48
CA HIS A 334 20.05 -11.16 -8.79
C HIS A 334 20.34 -11.39 -10.28
N LEU A 335 19.82 -10.56 -11.18
CA LEU A 335 20.10 -10.63 -12.61
C LEU A 335 21.50 -10.16 -13.01
N TYR A 336 22.20 -9.46 -12.12
CA TYR A 336 23.59 -9.04 -12.34
C TYR A 336 24.62 -10.05 -11.85
N THR A 337 24.19 -11.10 -11.15
CA THR A 337 25.12 -12.10 -10.57
C THR A 337 25.90 -12.82 -11.66
N ASP A 338 25.23 -13.12 -12.78
CA ASP A 338 25.85 -13.86 -13.89
C ASP A 338 26.79 -12.99 -14.76
N LYS A 339 26.76 -11.65 -14.58
CA LYS A 339 27.61 -10.72 -15.33
C LYS A 339 28.99 -10.48 -14.71
N LYS A 340 29.31 -11.08 -13.56
CA LYS A 340 30.61 -10.90 -12.90
C LYS A 340 31.77 -11.35 -13.77
N HIS A 341 31.63 -12.47 -14.46
CA HIS A 341 32.65 -12.98 -15.39
C HIS A 341 32.78 -12.09 -16.63
N GLN A 342 31.66 -11.62 -17.17
CA GLN A 342 31.66 -10.65 -18.27
C GLN A 342 32.32 -9.32 -17.92
N ALA A 343 32.16 -8.85 -16.66
CA ALA A 343 32.83 -7.63 -16.20
C ALA A 343 34.35 -7.81 -16.12
N MET A 344 34.83 -9.01 -15.82
CA MET A 344 36.29 -9.29 -15.77
C MET A 344 36.92 -9.44 -17.15
N SER A 345 36.19 -9.90 -18.16
CA SER A 345 36.69 -10.00 -19.53
C SER A 345 36.95 -8.64 -20.22
N ILE A 346 36.63 -7.53 -19.56
CA ILE A 346 37.01 -6.18 -20.03
C ILE A 346 38.52 -5.95 -19.88
N PHE A 347 39.18 -6.71 -19.01
CA PHE A 347 40.63 -6.62 -18.78
C PHE A 347 41.47 -7.61 -19.60
N ASP A 348 40.80 -8.53 -20.32
CA ASP A 348 41.43 -9.51 -21.22
C ASP A 348 41.56 -8.95 -22.64
#